data_42f9c7a654b391010f9a1317b3023ce5
#
_entry.id   42f9c7a654b391010f9a1317b3023ce5
#
_cell.length_a   1.000
_cell.length_b   1.000
_cell.length_c   1.000
_cell.angle_alpha   90.00
_cell.angle_beta   90.00
_cell.angle_gamma   90.00
#
_symmetry.space_group_name_H-M   'P 1'
#
loop_
_entity.id
_entity.type
_entity.pdbx_description
1 polymer ?
#
loop_
_entity_poly.entity_id
_entity_poly.type
_entity_poly.pdbx_seq_one_letter_code
_entity_poly.pdbx_strand_id
1 'polypeptide(L)'
;FVAEMRSLAHVLGQTVGRTFQASCDAALGDARCGVNLNDPAFKASGTVVSLTGDRGFAVSGLSGFAEGWFALGTLSWLTGTNAGRRAEVLSHASSGAEVMITLLEAPVRPVETGSTFDISAGCDKRFETCQSKFANAANFRGFPHIPGQDTIIRYAAIAHASEQAGYPAAVQG
;
A
#
# COMPACT_ATOMS: atom_id res chain seq x y z
N PHE A 1 35.06 24.68 -2.00
CA PHE A 1 34.19 24.28 -3.11
C PHE A 1 34.60 22.90 -3.60
N VAL A 2 33.71 21.93 -3.53
CA VAL A 2 33.94 20.59 -4.06
C VAL A 2 33.03 20.43 -5.28
N ALA A 3 33.64 20.30 -6.46
CA ALA A 3 32.91 20.05 -7.70
C ALA A 3 33.02 18.55 -8.05
N GLU A 4 31.90 17.86 -8.12
CA GLU A 4 31.85 16.47 -8.58
C GLU A 4 31.60 16.45 -10.09
N MET A 5 32.60 16.00 -10.86
CA MET A 5 32.47 15.83 -12.30
C MET A 5 32.03 14.41 -12.62
N ARG A 6 30.87 14.25 -13.25
CA ARG A 6 30.34 12.97 -13.72
C ARG A 6 30.43 12.89 -15.23
N SER A 7 30.87 11.76 -15.75
CA SER A 7 30.97 11.55 -17.20
C SER A 7 29.58 11.28 -17.80
N LEU A 8 29.45 11.51 -19.12
CA LEU A 8 28.23 11.18 -19.86
C LEU A 8 27.86 9.67 -19.73
N ALA A 9 28.86 8.80 -19.61
CA ALA A 9 28.68 7.38 -19.38
C ALA A 9 27.93 7.11 -18.05
N HIS A 10 28.11 7.92 -17.01
CA HIS A 10 27.37 7.81 -15.77
C HIS A 10 25.87 8.10 -15.97
N VAL A 11 25.55 9.09 -16.79
CA VAL A 11 24.15 9.43 -17.13
C VAL A 11 23.49 8.32 -17.96
N LEU A 12 24.24 7.76 -18.92
CA LEU A 12 23.78 6.65 -19.76
C LEU A 12 23.64 5.33 -18.99
N GLY A 13 24.43 5.14 -17.93
CA GLY A 13 24.35 3.97 -17.05
C GLY A 13 23.25 4.04 -16.00
N GLN A 14 22.51 5.14 -15.88
CA GLN A 14 21.38 5.23 -14.97
C GLN A 14 20.19 4.43 -15.51
N THR A 15 19.60 3.62 -14.65
CA THR A 15 18.38 2.89 -15.00
C THR A 15 17.22 3.89 -15.17
N VAL A 16 16.88 4.16 -16.43
CA VAL A 16 15.75 5.03 -16.79
C VAL A 16 14.62 4.14 -17.27
N GLY A 17 13.45 4.29 -16.68
CA GLY A 17 12.29 3.53 -17.11
C GLY A 17 11.34 3.18 -15.97
N ARG A 18 10.31 2.42 -16.31
CA ARG A 18 9.28 1.97 -15.38
C ARG A 18 9.30 0.44 -15.33
N THR A 19 9.30 -0.11 -14.14
CA THR A 19 9.20 -1.55 -13.96
C THR A 19 7.76 -2.00 -14.19
N PHE A 20 7.58 -3.06 -14.98
CA PHE A 20 6.29 -3.75 -15.10
C PHE A 20 6.08 -4.62 -13.87
N GLN A 21 5.15 -4.21 -13.00
CA GLN A 21 4.81 -4.91 -11.77
C GLN A 21 3.29 -4.94 -11.58
N ALA A 22 2.79 -5.96 -10.89
CA ALA A 22 1.35 -6.09 -10.64
C ALA A 22 0.81 -4.98 -9.74
N SER A 23 1.61 -4.52 -8.77
CA SER A 23 1.24 -3.46 -7.84
C SER A 23 1.33 -2.07 -8.46
N CYS A 24 0.52 -1.14 -7.95
CA CYS A 24 0.54 0.27 -8.33
C CYS A 24 1.82 0.95 -7.83
N ASP A 25 2.50 1.72 -8.70
CA ASP A 25 3.71 2.49 -8.36
C ASP A 25 3.44 3.95 -7.99
N ALA A 26 2.19 4.43 -8.12
CA ALA A 26 1.80 5.77 -7.72
C ALA A 26 1.69 5.89 -6.19
N ALA A 27 2.04 7.04 -5.61
CA ALA A 27 1.71 7.34 -4.23
C ALA A 27 0.21 7.67 -4.12
N LEU A 28 -0.42 7.25 -3.01
CA LEU A 28 -1.84 7.54 -2.81
C LEU A 28 -2.05 9.06 -2.70
N GLY A 29 -2.95 9.59 -3.53
CA GLY A 29 -3.25 11.01 -3.59
C GLY A 29 -2.27 11.87 -4.39
N ASP A 30 -1.24 11.28 -5.04
CA ASP A 30 -0.39 12.02 -5.97
C ASP A 30 -1.12 12.35 -7.28
N ALA A 31 -0.49 13.17 -8.14
CA ALA A 31 -1.06 13.60 -9.42
C ALA A 31 -1.37 12.42 -10.37
N ARG A 32 -0.67 11.27 -10.22
CA ARG A 32 -0.89 10.07 -11.02
C ARG A 32 -2.02 9.21 -10.47
N CYS A 33 -2.18 9.18 -9.15
CA CYS A 33 -3.27 8.48 -8.47
C CYS A 33 -4.58 9.27 -8.58
N GLY A 34 -4.56 10.57 -8.33
CA GLY A 34 -5.71 11.46 -8.44
C GLY A 34 -6.79 11.30 -7.36
N VAL A 35 -6.60 10.44 -6.36
CA VAL A 35 -7.53 10.30 -5.23
C VAL A 35 -7.45 11.55 -4.34
N ASN A 36 -8.59 12.18 -4.07
CA ASN A 36 -8.65 13.32 -3.15
C ASN A 36 -8.70 12.85 -1.70
N LEU A 37 -7.57 12.88 -1.00
CA LEU A 37 -7.48 12.50 0.41
C LEU A 37 -8.11 13.50 1.39
N ASN A 38 -8.62 14.65 0.93
CA ASN A 38 -9.40 15.56 1.76
C ASN A 38 -10.90 15.24 1.73
N ASP A 39 -11.32 14.29 0.93
CA ASP A 39 -12.70 13.82 0.93
C ASP A 39 -13.02 13.16 2.27
N PRO A 40 -14.17 13.50 2.92
CA PRO A 40 -14.63 12.87 4.16
C PRO A 40 -14.75 11.34 4.08
N ALA A 41 -14.91 10.77 2.90
CA ALA A 41 -14.88 9.32 2.71
C ALA A 41 -13.49 8.71 2.99
N PHE A 42 -12.42 9.48 2.82
CA PHE A 42 -11.05 9.01 2.95
C PHE A 42 -10.27 9.67 4.06
N LYS A 43 -10.87 10.62 4.76
CA LYS A 43 -10.26 11.33 5.88
C LYS A 43 -11.20 11.37 7.07
N ALA A 44 -10.64 11.18 8.26
CA ALA A 44 -11.37 11.33 9.51
C ALA A 44 -10.49 11.98 10.57
N SER A 45 -11.12 12.50 11.62
CA SER A 45 -10.45 12.97 12.82
C SER A 45 -10.87 12.10 14.00
N GLY A 46 -9.93 11.85 14.91
CA GLY A 46 -10.18 11.03 16.08
C GLY A 46 -9.45 11.56 17.31
N THR A 47 -9.81 10.97 18.46
CA THR A 47 -9.21 11.27 19.74
C THR A 47 -8.75 9.97 20.39
N VAL A 48 -7.55 9.97 20.99
CA VAL A 48 -7.01 8.83 21.75
C VAL A 48 -7.77 8.69 23.05
N VAL A 49 -8.36 7.50 23.27
CA VAL A 49 -9.13 7.17 24.49
C VAL A 49 -8.26 6.42 25.50
N SER A 50 -7.56 5.41 25.05
CA SER A 50 -6.67 4.60 25.90
C SER A 50 -5.47 4.09 25.12
N LEU A 51 -4.42 3.69 25.84
CA LEU A 51 -3.18 3.20 25.23
C LEU A 51 -3.08 1.68 25.41
N THR A 52 -2.58 1.01 24.36
CA THR A 52 -2.32 -0.43 24.36
C THR A 52 -0.90 -0.67 23.87
N GLY A 53 0.08 -0.53 24.81
CA GLY A 53 1.51 -0.61 24.47
C GLY A 53 2.06 0.66 23.81
N ASP A 54 3.19 0.52 23.11
CA ASP A 54 3.98 1.65 22.59
C ASP A 54 3.44 2.23 21.30
N ARG A 55 2.70 1.42 20.52
CA ARG A 55 2.24 1.73 19.16
C ARG A 55 0.74 1.61 18.98
N GLY A 56 0.06 0.99 19.96
CA GLY A 56 -1.37 0.72 19.89
C GLY A 56 -2.16 1.66 20.81
N PHE A 57 -3.32 2.08 20.36
CA PHE A 57 -4.24 2.87 21.17
C PHE A 57 -5.67 2.73 20.67
N ALA A 58 -6.61 2.79 21.60
CA ALA A 58 -8.03 2.88 21.30
C ALA A 58 -8.40 4.33 21.02
N VAL A 59 -9.29 4.51 20.04
CA VAL A 59 -9.68 5.83 19.56
C VAL A 59 -11.21 5.95 19.46
N SER A 60 -11.69 7.17 19.58
CA SER A 60 -13.06 7.57 19.24
C SER A 60 -13.09 8.35 17.93
N GLY A 61 -14.27 8.42 17.30
CA GLY A 61 -14.51 9.20 16.08
C GLY A 61 -14.36 8.40 14.76
N LEU A 62 -13.95 7.13 14.81
CA LEU A 62 -13.73 6.30 13.63
C LEU A 62 -14.75 5.17 13.45
N SER A 63 -15.78 5.07 14.27
CA SER A 63 -16.75 3.96 14.27
C SER A 63 -17.60 3.83 12.99
N GLY A 64 -17.64 4.87 12.15
CA GLY A 64 -18.35 4.85 10.86
C GLY A 64 -17.57 4.21 9.70
N PHE A 65 -16.32 3.79 9.93
CA PHE A 65 -15.47 3.24 8.88
C PHE A 65 -15.33 1.72 9.02
N ALA A 66 -15.27 1.04 7.88
CA ALA A 66 -15.07 -0.39 7.84
C ALA A 66 -13.70 -0.79 8.43
N GLU A 67 -13.61 -2.00 8.96
CA GLU A 67 -12.35 -2.56 9.44
C GLU A 67 -11.26 -2.51 8.35
N GLY A 68 -10.04 -2.18 8.72
CA GLY A 68 -8.92 -2.04 7.78
C GLY A 68 -8.93 -0.75 6.94
N TRP A 69 -9.95 0.12 7.05
CA TRP A 69 -10.07 1.30 6.19
C TRP A 69 -8.86 2.21 6.23
N PHE A 70 -8.29 2.41 7.41
CA PHE A 70 -7.11 3.26 7.62
C PHE A 70 -5.79 2.49 7.68
N ALA A 71 -5.79 1.15 7.54
CA ALA A 71 -4.57 0.37 7.45
C ALA A 71 -3.72 0.82 6.26
N LEU A 72 -2.40 0.94 6.44
CA LEU A 72 -1.44 1.50 5.48
C LEU A 72 -1.71 2.96 5.11
N GLY A 73 -2.48 3.66 5.94
CA GLY A 73 -2.74 5.08 5.82
C GLY A 73 -1.78 5.93 6.65
N THR A 74 -2.03 7.23 6.67
CA THR A 74 -1.21 8.19 7.41
C THR A 74 -2.04 8.85 8.50
N LEU A 75 -1.50 8.86 9.72
CA LEU A 75 -2.02 9.59 10.87
C LEU A 75 -1.19 10.86 11.09
N SER A 76 -1.84 11.98 11.25
CA SER A 76 -1.22 13.29 11.53
C SER A 76 -1.69 13.80 12.88
N TRP A 77 -0.79 13.95 13.82
CA TRP A 77 -1.09 14.44 15.16
C TRP A 77 -1.43 15.94 15.14
N LEU A 78 -2.56 16.31 15.69
CA LEU A 78 -3.00 17.72 15.81
C LEU A 78 -2.63 18.31 17.17
N THR A 79 -2.72 17.50 18.24
CA THR A 79 -2.44 17.93 19.62
C THR A 79 -1.56 16.92 20.35
N GLY A 80 -1.15 17.23 21.57
CA GLY A 80 -0.29 16.40 22.42
C GLY A 80 1.19 16.54 22.10
N THR A 81 2.01 15.70 22.71
CA THR A 81 3.49 15.75 22.61
C THR A 81 4.03 15.47 21.19
N ASN A 82 3.22 14.84 20.33
CA ASN A 82 3.55 14.52 18.95
C ASN A 82 2.93 15.51 17.94
N ALA A 83 2.31 16.60 18.35
CA ALA A 83 1.64 17.57 17.46
C ALA A 83 2.51 17.97 16.25
N GLY A 84 1.91 18.00 15.06
CA GLY A 84 2.57 18.31 13.79
C GLY A 84 3.37 17.15 13.17
N ARG A 85 3.49 16.01 13.85
CA ARG A 85 4.17 14.81 13.33
C ARG A 85 3.20 13.92 12.59
N ARG A 86 3.75 13.09 11.70
CA ARG A 86 3.00 12.04 10.97
C ARG A 86 3.52 10.67 11.36
N ALA A 87 2.62 9.69 11.31
CA ALA A 87 2.94 8.29 11.54
C ALA A 87 2.17 7.42 10.54
N GLU A 88 2.74 6.30 10.17
CA GLU A 88 2.07 5.32 9.31
C GLU A 88 1.24 4.36 10.17
N VAL A 89 0.06 4.04 9.68
CA VAL A 89 -0.87 3.12 10.34
C VAL A 89 -0.61 1.71 9.84
N LEU A 90 -0.26 0.81 10.75
CA LEU A 90 -0.12 -0.61 10.45
C LEU A 90 -1.49 -1.29 10.34
N SER A 91 -2.35 -1.08 11.35
CA SER A 91 -3.66 -1.71 11.39
C SER A 91 -4.74 -0.79 11.95
N HIS A 92 -5.95 -1.00 11.48
CA HIS A 92 -7.19 -0.40 11.95
C HIS A 92 -8.19 -1.54 12.19
N ALA A 93 -8.55 -1.79 13.43
CA ALA A 93 -9.43 -2.87 13.83
C ALA A 93 -10.58 -2.34 14.68
N SER A 94 -11.78 -2.90 14.49
CA SER A 94 -12.94 -2.63 15.32
C SER A 94 -13.09 -3.73 16.37
N SER A 95 -13.11 -3.37 17.65
CA SER A 95 -13.34 -4.27 18.75
C SER A 95 -14.59 -3.84 19.52
N GLY A 96 -15.75 -4.30 19.06
CA GLY A 96 -17.03 -3.89 19.63
C GLY A 96 -17.31 -2.40 19.43
N ALA A 97 -17.38 -1.63 20.53
CA ALA A 97 -17.61 -0.19 20.48
C ALA A 97 -16.34 0.63 20.31
N GLU A 98 -15.18 0.03 20.46
CA GLU A 98 -13.88 0.70 20.38
C GLU A 98 -13.19 0.39 19.06
N VAL A 99 -12.49 1.40 18.53
CA VAL A 99 -11.63 1.27 17.36
C VAL A 99 -10.18 1.30 17.81
N MET A 100 -9.43 0.28 17.40
CA MET A 100 -8.01 0.15 17.71
C MET A 100 -7.17 0.57 16.51
N ILE A 101 -6.23 1.47 16.74
CA ILE A 101 -5.19 1.85 15.78
C ILE A 101 -3.86 1.33 16.28
N THR A 102 -3.10 0.69 15.38
CA THR A 102 -1.71 0.33 15.64
C THR A 102 -0.84 1.04 14.60
N LEU A 103 0.18 1.73 15.05
CA LEU A 103 1.16 2.39 14.19
C LEU A 103 2.23 1.39 13.72
N LEU A 104 2.82 1.65 12.56
CA LEU A 104 3.92 0.85 12.03
C LEU A 104 5.15 0.97 12.94
N GLU A 105 5.46 2.18 13.38
CA GLU A 105 6.56 2.47 14.29
C GLU A 105 6.05 3.18 15.54
N ALA A 106 6.78 3.02 16.64
CA ALA A 106 6.49 3.77 17.87
C ALA A 106 6.70 5.28 17.62
N PRO A 107 5.77 6.13 18.06
CA PRO A 107 5.95 7.58 17.96
C PRO A 107 7.21 8.04 18.69
N VAL A 108 7.83 9.12 18.21
CA VAL A 108 9.06 9.68 18.80
C VAL A 108 8.89 10.06 20.27
N ARG A 109 7.67 10.42 20.66
CA ARG A 109 7.30 10.73 22.04
C ARG A 109 6.12 9.88 22.47
N PRO A 110 5.95 9.55 23.74
CA PRO A 110 4.79 8.82 24.23
C PRO A 110 3.49 9.50 23.81
N VAL A 111 2.53 8.69 23.40
CA VAL A 111 1.17 9.18 23.07
C VAL A 111 0.45 9.47 24.38
N GLU A 112 -0.32 10.55 24.42
CA GLU A 112 -1.14 10.93 25.55
C GLU A 112 -2.61 10.72 25.25
N THR A 113 -3.37 10.24 26.23
CA THR A 113 -4.83 10.19 26.16
C THR A 113 -5.40 11.59 25.97
N GLY A 114 -6.44 11.72 25.15
CA GLY A 114 -7.01 13.01 24.77
C GLY A 114 -6.29 13.68 23.59
N SER A 115 -5.16 13.16 23.11
CA SER A 115 -4.53 13.68 21.90
C SER A 115 -5.45 13.49 20.70
N THR A 116 -5.57 14.53 19.87
CA THR A 116 -6.36 14.51 18.64
C THR A 116 -5.47 14.32 17.42
N PHE A 117 -6.03 13.70 16.40
CA PHE A 117 -5.31 13.44 15.16
C PHE A 117 -6.27 13.45 13.96
N ASP A 118 -5.71 13.69 12.78
CA ASP A 118 -6.34 13.39 11.50
C ASP A 118 -5.76 12.09 10.95
N ILE A 119 -6.58 11.29 10.30
CA ILE A 119 -6.18 10.02 9.68
C ILE A 119 -6.73 9.95 8.26
N SER A 120 -5.90 9.47 7.34
CA SER A 120 -6.29 9.23 5.94
C SER A 120 -6.32 7.75 5.63
N ALA A 121 -7.23 7.37 4.72
CA ALA A 121 -7.36 6.00 4.24
C ALA A 121 -6.02 5.50 3.66
N GLY A 122 -5.74 4.20 3.86
CA GLY A 122 -4.55 3.56 3.31
C GLY A 122 -4.80 2.81 2.01
N CYS A 123 -3.73 2.52 1.28
CA CYS A 123 -3.76 1.80 0.01
C CYS A 123 -2.68 0.72 -0.02
N ASP A 124 -3.08 -0.52 -0.24
CA ASP A 124 -2.20 -1.69 -0.37
C ASP A 124 -1.60 -1.88 -1.77
N LYS A 125 -1.82 -0.93 -2.67
CA LYS A 125 -1.33 -0.94 -4.06
C LYS A 125 -1.90 -2.03 -4.95
N ARG A 126 -2.96 -2.73 -4.51
CA ARG A 126 -3.66 -3.74 -5.30
C ARG A 126 -4.74 -3.13 -6.18
N PHE A 127 -5.01 -3.78 -7.31
CA PHE A 127 -6.03 -3.32 -8.25
C PHE A 127 -7.44 -3.39 -7.64
N GLU A 128 -7.75 -4.48 -6.94
CA GLU A 128 -9.05 -4.67 -6.28
C GLU A 128 -9.35 -3.55 -5.27
N THR A 129 -8.35 -3.18 -4.46
CA THR A 129 -8.48 -2.08 -3.50
C THR A 129 -8.66 -0.74 -4.20
N CYS A 130 -7.90 -0.50 -5.26
CA CYS A 130 -8.03 0.71 -6.07
C CYS A 130 -9.44 0.85 -6.68
N GLN A 131 -10.00 -0.25 -7.16
CA GLN A 131 -11.33 -0.31 -7.76
C GLN A 131 -12.44 -0.19 -6.72
N SER A 132 -12.42 -1.02 -5.66
CA SER A 132 -13.53 -1.15 -4.71
C SER A 132 -13.56 -0.04 -3.68
N LYS A 133 -12.39 0.34 -3.11
CA LYS A 133 -12.29 1.33 -2.04
C LYS A 133 -12.27 2.76 -2.55
N PHE A 134 -11.55 3.00 -3.64
CA PHE A 134 -11.32 4.34 -4.17
C PHE A 134 -12.08 4.66 -5.46
N ALA A 135 -12.78 3.67 -6.05
CA ALA A 135 -13.44 3.78 -7.36
C ALA A 135 -12.51 4.38 -8.45
N ASN A 136 -11.20 4.06 -8.39
CA ASN A 136 -10.14 4.74 -9.13
C ASN A 136 -9.35 3.82 -10.06
N ALA A 137 -9.98 2.77 -10.58
CA ALA A 137 -9.36 1.79 -11.48
C ALA A 137 -8.69 2.41 -12.71
N ALA A 138 -9.25 3.51 -13.24
CA ALA A 138 -8.70 4.21 -14.43
C ALA A 138 -7.30 4.81 -14.19
N ASN A 139 -6.99 5.18 -12.96
CA ASN A 139 -5.70 5.76 -12.58
C ASN A 139 -4.76 4.73 -11.95
N PHE A 140 -5.11 3.44 -11.97
CA PHE A 140 -4.22 2.39 -11.49
C PHE A 140 -2.95 2.34 -12.33
N ARG A 141 -1.79 2.35 -11.68
CA ARG A 141 -0.47 2.42 -12.32
C ARG A 141 0.34 1.14 -12.20
N GLY A 142 -0.32 0.02 -11.98
CA GLY A 142 0.25 -1.32 -12.05
C GLY A 142 -0.26 -2.09 -13.27
N PHE A 143 0.14 -3.34 -13.36
CA PHE A 143 -0.25 -4.27 -14.42
C PHE A 143 -0.85 -5.53 -13.78
N PRO A 144 -2.13 -5.49 -13.32
CA PRO A 144 -2.72 -6.54 -12.48
C PRO A 144 -2.83 -7.89 -13.18
N HIS A 145 -2.74 -7.92 -14.51
CA HIS A 145 -2.87 -9.13 -15.32
C HIS A 145 -1.52 -9.69 -15.82
N ILE A 146 -0.39 -9.20 -15.30
CA ILE A 146 0.91 -9.80 -15.63
C ILE A 146 0.94 -11.23 -15.06
N PRO A 147 1.21 -12.25 -15.88
CA PRO A 147 1.41 -13.61 -15.41
C PRO A 147 2.57 -13.65 -14.41
N GLY A 148 2.36 -14.26 -13.24
CA GLY A 148 3.42 -14.51 -12.27
C GLY A 148 4.46 -15.49 -12.81
N GLN A 149 5.62 -15.57 -12.16
CA GLN A 149 6.70 -16.53 -12.55
C GLN A 149 6.21 -17.97 -12.61
N ASP A 150 5.26 -18.35 -11.75
CA ASP A 150 4.65 -19.69 -11.76
C ASP A 150 3.93 -20.02 -13.08
N THR A 151 3.41 -19.02 -13.77
CA THR A 151 2.74 -19.18 -15.06
C THR A 151 3.74 -19.51 -16.16
N ILE A 152 4.93 -18.92 -16.13
CA ILE A 152 6.00 -19.19 -17.10
C ILE A 152 6.46 -20.64 -16.98
N ILE A 153 6.61 -21.14 -15.76
CA ILE A 153 7.00 -22.53 -15.49
C ILE A 153 5.91 -23.51 -15.97
N ARG A 154 4.62 -23.18 -15.77
CA ARG A 154 3.50 -24.00 -16.22
C ARG A 154 3.43 -24.09 -17.75
N TYR A 155 3.69 -22.99 -18.46
CA TYR A 155 3.73 -23.00 -19.93
C TYR A 155 4.87 -23.88 -20.47
N ALA A 156 6.04 -23.84 -19.87
CA ALA A 156 7.15 -24.69 -20.25
C ALA A 156 6.83 -26.19 -20.03
N ALA A 157 6.18 -26.54 -18.92
CA ALA A 157 5.77 -27.93 -18.64
C ALA A 157 4.70 -28.44 -19.62
N ILE A 158 3.74 -27.60 -20.02
CA ILE A 158 2.69 -27.94 -20.99
C ILE A 158 3.29 -28.12 -22.38
N ALA A 159 4.25 -27.29 -22.79
CA ALA A 159 4.92 -27.44 -24.09
C ALA A 159 5.68 -28.78 -24.20
N HIS A 160 6.39 -29.19 -23.15
CA HIS A 160 7.08 -30.47 -23.14
C HIS A 160 6.11 -31.66 -23.12
N ALA A 161 4.97 -31.57 -22.47
CA ALA A 161 3.98 -32.65 -22.45
C ALA A 161 3.29 -32.84 -23.81
N SER A 162 3.08 -31.76 -24.59
CA SER A 162 2.51 -31.86 -25.94
C SER A 162 3.49 -32.42 -26.98
N GLU A 163 4.79 -32.19 -26.79
CA GLU A 163 5.82 -32.69 -27.70
C GLU A 163 6.03 -34.19 -27.52
N GLN A 164 5.86 -34.74 -26.30
CA GLN A 164 5.91 -36.17 -26.04
C GLN A 164 4.67 -36.96 -26.50
N ALA A 165 3.53 -36.29 -26.66
CA ALA A 165 2.28 -36.88 -27.13
C ALA A 165 2.17 -37.00 -28.67
N GLY A 166 3.11 -36.40 -29.40
CA GLY A 166 3.04 -36.23 -30.85
C GLY A 166 3.92 -37.19 -31.73
N TYR A 167 4.57 -38.19 -31.15
CA TYR A 167 5.34 -39.16 -31.97
C TYR A 167 4.51 -40.44 -32.16
N PRO A 168 3.93 -40.70 -33.34
CA PRO A 168 3.40 -42.01 -33.65
C PRO A 168 4.55 -42.98 -33.80
N ALA A 169 4.46 -44.13 -33.13
CA ALA A 169 5.38 -45.22 -33.27
C ALA A 169 5.54 -45.62 -34.73
N ALA A 170 6.76 -45.55 -35.24
CA ALA A 170 7.09 -46.06 -36.57
C ALA A 170 6.75 -47.55 -36.65
N VAL A 171 5.87 -47.88 -37.57
CA VAL A 171 5.55 -49.26 -37.99
C VAL A 171 6.82 -49.87 -38.56
N GLN A 172 7.42 -50.88 -37.87
CA GLN A 172 8.41 -51.76 -38.44
C GLN A 172 7.66 -52.84 -39.20
N GLY A 173 7.79 -52.82 -40.53
CA GLY A 173 7.49 -53.91 -41.45
C GLY A 173 8.78 -54.57 -41.94
#